data_18f5eac2aa6a012df9379070a4db86e6
#
_entry.id   18f5eac2aa6a012df9379070a4db86e6
#
_cell.length_a   1.000
_cell.length_b   1.000
_cell.length_c   1.000
_cell.angle_alpha   90.00
_cell.angle_beta   90.00
_cell.angle_gamma   90.00
#
_symmetry.space_group_name_H-M   'P 1'
#
loop_
_entity.id
_entity.type
_entity.pdbx_description
1 polymer ?
#
loop_
_entity_poly.entity_id
_entity_poly.type
_entity_poly.pdbx_seq_one_letter_code
_entity_poly.pdbx_strand_id
1 'polypeptide(L)'
;LKAQIFGCWSIPLGLPFNEDLLVRIKLQLKPDGSIIKTEILDHARMNRPGQGFYKVLAESALRAIKLCQPLRVPSTGYERWKDMQLNFDAREMLEG
;
A
#
# COMPACT_ATOMS: atom_id res chain seq x y z
N LEU A 1 -3.72 7.40 -8.55
CA LEU A 1 -2.56 6.59 -8.17
C LEU A 1 -2.95 5.30 -7.44
N LYS A 2 -3.93 5.38 -6.55
CA LYS A 2 -4.38 4.23 -5.78
C LYS A 2 -4.90 3.10 -6.67
N ALA A 3 -5.68 3.44 -7.69
CA ALA A 3 -6.23 2.45 -8.61
C ALA A 3 -5.16 1.70 -9.39
N GLN A 4 -4.05 2.36 -9.74
CA GLN A 4 -2.93 1.71 -10.42
C GLN A 4 -2.31 0.63 -9.54
N ILE A 5 -2.08 0.96 -8.27
CA ILE A 5 -1.46 0.05 -7.33
C ILE A 5 -2.38 -1.13 -7.02
N PHE A 6 -3.67 -0.88 -6.90
CA PHE A 6 -4.66 -1.94 -6.67
C PHE A 6 -4.67 -2.96 -7.81
N GLY A 7 -4.43 -2.51 -9.05
CA GLY A 7 -4.32 -3.42 -10.19
C GLY A 7 -3.12 -4.35 -10.12
N CYS A 8 -2.08 -3.98 -9.38
CA CYS A 8 -0.88 -4.79 -9.19
C CYS A 8 -0.92 -5.62 -7.91
N TRP A 9 -1.94 -5.42 -7.07
CA TRP A 9 -2.00 -6.01 -5.75
C TRP A 9 -2.63 -7.40 -5.78
N SER A 10 -1.85 -8.39 -5.31
CA SER A 10 -2.36 -9.74 -5.08
C SER A 10 -2.60 -9.90 -3.60
N ILE A 11 -3.88 -9.91 -3.21
CA ILE A 11 -4.27 -10.02 -1.81
C ILE A 11 -4.00 -11.45 -1.32
N PRO A 12 -3.31 -11.64 -0.19
CA PRO A 12 -3.08 -12.98 0.35
C PRO A 12 -4.38 -13.69 0.68
N LEU A 13 -4.42 -15.00 0.43
CA LEU A 13 -5.56 -15.83 0.78
C LEU A 13 -5.55 -16.17 2.28
N GLY A 14 -6.72 -16.42 2.83
CA GLY A 14 -6.84 -16.86 4.23
C GLY A 14 -6.79 -15.76 5.25
N LEU A 15 -6.98 -14.50 4.86
CA LEU A 15 -7.04 -13.39 5.81
C LEU A 15 -8.32 -13.46 6.65
N PRO A 16 -8.24 -13.12 7.96
CA PRO A 16 -9.44 -13.08 8.81
C PRO A 16 -10.28 -11.84 8.50
N PHE A 17 -11.50 -12.05 7.97
CA PHE A 17 -12.38 -10.94 7.58
C PHE A 17 -12.95 -10.14 8.76
N ASN A 18 -12.92 -10.71 9.97
CA ASN A 18 -13.39 -10.02 11.16
C ASN A 18 -12.34 -9.11 11.81
N GLU A 19 -11.18 -9.01 11.19
CA GLU A 19 -10.09 -8.16 11.67
C GLU A 19 -9.96 -6.91 10.82
N ASP A 20 -9.25 -5.93 11.35
CA ASP A 20 -8.90 -4.72 10.62
C ASP A 20 -7.83 -5.05 9.58
N LEU A 21 -8.18 -4.93 8.30
CA LEU A 21 -7.29 -5.25 7.19
C LEU A 21 -6.77 -3.99 6.50
N LEU A 22 -6.81 -2.86 7.18
CA LEU A 22 -6.32 -1.58 6.66
C LEU A 22 -4.81 -1.46 6.86
N VAL A 23 -4.09 -1.24 5.75
CA VAL A 23 -2.65 -0.94 5.77
C VAL A 23 -2.45 0.48 5.29
N ARG A 24 -1.79 1.29 6.10
CA ARG A 24 -1.48 2.68 5.77
C ARG A 24 0.00 2.78 5.40
N ILE A 25 0.27 3.24 4.18
CA ILE A 25 1.63 3.34 3.65
C ILE A 25 1.91 4.76 3.20
N LYS A 26 3.02 5.31 3.66
CA LYS A 26 3.49 6.63 3.23
C LYS A 26 4.49 6.45 2.10
N LEU A 27 4.31 7.23 1.03
CA LEU A 27 5.15 7.16 -0.16
C LEU A 27 5.82 8.50 -0.43
N GLN A 28 7.07 8.44 -0.89
CA GLN A 28 7.76 9.58 -1.49
C GLN A 28 8.10 9.22 -2.93
N LEU A 29 7.74 10.11 -3.85
CA LEU A 29 7.87 9.88 -5.29
C LEU A 29 8.80 10.90 -5.94
N LYS A 30 9.49 10.45 -7.00
CA LYS A 30 10.21 11.34 -7.91
C LYS A 30 9.23 11.89 -8.96
N PRO A 31 9.62 12.97 -9.67
CA PRO A 31 8.75 13.53 -10.71
C PRO A 31 8.35 12.54 -11.81
N ASP A 32 9.15 11.52 -12.06
CA ASP A 32 8.86 10.50 -13.08
C ASP A 32 7.94 9.37 -12.59
N GLY A 33 7.51 9.43 -11.33
CA GLY A 33 6.63 8.41 -10.75
C GLY A 33 7.35 7.25 -10.10
N SER A 34 8.69 7.23 -10.10
CA SER A 34 9.42 6.19 -9.39
C SER A 34 9.43 6.48 -7.89
N ILE A 35 9.59 5.43 -7.09
CA ILE A 35 9.46 5.52 -5.63
C ILE A 35 10.82 5.75 -4.99
N ILE A 36 10.91 6.80 -4.17
CA ILE A 36 12.11 7.09 -3.38
C ILE A 36 12.11 6.27 -2.10
N LYS A 37 10.96 6.28 -1.40
CA LYS A 37 10.84 5.67 -0.07
C LYS A 37 9.42 5.23 0.19
N THR A 38 9.26 4.12 0.92
CA THR A 38 7.97 3.65 1.43
C THR A 38 8.09 3.43 2.93
N GLU A 39 6.99 3.68 3.65
CA GLU A 39 6.94 3.44 5.09
C GLU A 39 5.56 2.95 5.49
N ILE A 40 5.52 1.84 6.22
CA ILE A 40 4.29 1.33 6.80
C ILE A 40 4.08 2.06 8.12
N LEU A 41 2.97 2.83 8.22
CA LEU A 41 2.73 3.65 9.41
C LEU A 41 2.46 2.83 10.67
N ASP A 42 1.83 1.67 10.51
CA ASP A 42 1.47 0.81 11.63
C ASP A 42 2.46 -0.34 11.82
N HIS A 43 3.75 -0.10 11.60
CA HIS A 43 4.75 -1.17 11.67
C HIS A 43 4.87 -1.80 13.06
N ALA A 44 4.51 -1.09 14.12
CA ALA A 44 4.48 -1.66 15.46
C ALA A 44 3.46 -2.80 15.57
N ARG A 45 2.35 -2.72 14.83
CA ARG A 45 1.32 -3.76 14.80
C ARG A 45 1.85 -5.05 14.17
N MET A 46 2.77 -4.94 13.22
CA MET A 46 3.34 -6.11 12.54
C MET A 46 4.07 -7.06 13.48
N ASN A 47 4.56 -6.54 14.60
CA ASN A 47 5.34 -7.30 15.56
C ASN A 47 4.51 -7.77 16.77
N ARG A 48 3.21 -7.50 16.79
CA ARG A 48 2.35 -7.94 17.89
C ARG A 48 2.01 -9.42 17.77
N PRO A 49 1.93 -10.15 18.89
CA PRO A 49 1.45 -11.52 18.87
C PRO A 49 0.04 -11.60 18.27
N GLY A 50 -0.21 -12.61 17.44
CA GLY A 50 -1.50 -12.78 16.80
C GLY A 50 -1.75 -11.92 15.59
N GLN A 51 -0.80 -11.06 15.19
CA GLN A 51 -0.94 -10.15 14.05
C GLN A 51 -0.09 -10.58 12.84
N GLY A 52 0.21 -11.87 12.73
CA GLY A 52 0.98 -12.39 11.60
C GLY A 52 0.32 -12.13 10.26
N PHE A 53 -1.02 -12.17 10.21
CA PHE A 53 -1.77 -11.85 8.99
C PHE A 53 -1.51 -10.42 8.52
N TYR A 54 -1.37 -9.49 9.44
CA TYR A 54 -1.14 -8.09 9.12
C TYR A 54 0.24 -7.90 8.46
N LYS A 55 1.25 -8.59 8.96
CA LYS A 55 2.58 -8.53 8.36
C LYS A 55 2.56 -9.02 6.91
N VAL A 56 1.89 -10.14 6.66
CA VAL A 56 1.75 -10.70 5.31
C VAL A 56 1.01 -9.73 4.41
N LEU A 57 -0.07 -9.13 4.91
CA LEU A 57 -0.85 -8.16 4.18
C LEU A 57 -0.03 -6.92 3.83
N ALA A 58 0.69 -6.36 4.79
CA ALA A 58 1.51 -5.17 4.59
C ALA A 58 2.63 -5.44 3.57
N GLU A 59 3.28 -6.59 3.66
CA GLU A 59 4.32 -6.96 2.71
C GLU A 59 3.77 -7.13 1.29
N SER A 60 2.55 -7.66 1.15
CA SER A 60 1.90 -7.79 -0.15
C SER A 60 1.60 -6.44 -0.76
N ALA A 61 1.17 -5.47 0.05
CA ALA A 61 0.91 -4.11 -0.40
C ALA A 61 2.19 -3.42 -0.87
N LEU A 62 3.29 -3.58 -0.13
CA LEU A 62 4.59 -3.04 -0.54
C LEU A 62 5.08 -3.64 -1.85
N ARG A 63 4.86 -4.94 -2.05
CA ARG A 63 5.21 -5.62 -3.30
C ARG A 63 4.40 -5.06 -4.46
N ALA A 64 3.11 -4.81 -4.25
CA ALA A 64 2.24 -4.22 -5.27
C ALA A 64 2.77 -2.85 -5.71
N ILE A 65 3.18 -2.02 -4.76
CA ILE A 65 3.75 -0.71 -5.05
C ILE A 65 5.00 -0.84 -5.91
N LYS A 66 5.90 -1.75 -5.57
CA LYS A 66 7.13 -1.98 -6.32
C LYS A 66 6.86 -2.50 -7.73
N LEU A 67 5.87 -3.38 -7.89
CA LEU A 67 5.52 -3.95 -9.19
C LEU A 67 4.91 -2.92 -10.13
N CYS A 68 4.25 -1.90 -9.60
CA CYS A 68 3.61 -0.87 -10.39
C CYS A 68 4.52 0.30 -10.76
N GLN A 69 5.79 0.26 -10.37
CA GLN A 69 6.74 1.32 -10.73
C GLN A 69 7.11 1.28 -12.21
N PRO A 70 7.34 2.47 -12.84
CA PRO A 70 7.02 3.80 -12.32
C PRO A 70 5.52 4.06 -12.36
N LEU A 71 5.01 4.78 -11.35
CA LEU A 71 3.60 5.14 -11.32
C LEU A 71 3.32 6.21 -12.36
N ARG A 72 2.12 6.17 -12.96
CA ARG A 72 1.68 7.24 -13.85
C ARG A 72 1.21 8.40 -12.99
N VAL A 73 1.89 9.52 -13.12
CA VAL A 73 1.68 10.69 -12.28
C VAL A 73 1.33 11.90 -13.13
N PRO A 74 0.62 12.89 -12.55
CA PRO A 74 0.34 14.14 -13.28
C PRO A 74 1.63 14.84 -13.67
N SER A 75 1.62 15.53 -14.82
CA SER A 75 2.77 16.29 -15.30
C SER A 75 2.99 17.59 -14.52
N THR A 76 2.02 18.00 -13.71
CA THR A 76 2.06 19.22 -12.91
C THR A 76 1.69 18.91 -11.47
N GLY A 77 1.95 19.85 -10.57
CA GLY A 77 1.55 19.71 -9.17
C GLY A 77 2.38 18.75 -8.37
N TYR A 78 3.64 18.52 -8.74
CA TYR A 78 4.53 17.59 -8.06
C TYR A 78 4.54 17.80 -6.54
N GLU A 79 4.54 19.05 -6.07
CA GLU A 79 4.54 19.36 -4.64
C GLU A 79 3.33 18.80 -3.90
N ARG A 80 2.23 18.53 -4.61
CA ARG A 80 1.01 18.00 -4.03
C ARG A 80 1.03 16.48 -3.88
N TRP A 81 1.75 15.78 -4.74
CA TRP A 81 1.73 14.32 -4.75
C TRP A 81 3.08 13.65 -4.50
N LYS A 82 4.16 14.43 -4.33
CA LYS A 82 5.50 13.86 -4.05
C LYS A 82 5.54 13.08 -2.74
N ASP A 83 4.77 13.51 -1.74
CA ASP A 83 4.59 12.81 -0.48
C ASP A 83 3.10 12.49 -0.34
N MET A 84 2.77 11.22 -0.23
CA MET A 84 1.37 10.83 -0.10
C MET A 84 1.22 9.64 0.82
N GLN A 85 0.03 9.52 1.40
CA GLN A 85 -0.34 8.38 2.20
C GLN A 85 -1.41 7.59 1.47
N LEU A 86 -1.19 6.29 1.31
CA LEU A 86 -2.16 5.39 0.70
C LEU A 86 -2.73 4.46 1.77
N ASN A 87 -4.04 4.31 1.76
CA ASN A 87 -4.74 3.41 2.66
C ASN A 87 -5.21 2.21 1.85
N PHE A 88 -4.62 1.04 2.12
CA PHE A 88 -4.98 -0.21 1.46
C PHE A 88 -5.86 -1.02 2.39
N ASP A 89 -7.14 -1.12 2.07
CA ASP A 89 -8.07 -1.94 2.84
C ASP A 89 -8.43 -3.17 2.01
N ALA A 90 -7.94 -4.33 2.44
CA ALA A 90 -8.17 -5.58 1.73
C ALA A 90 -9.66 -5.95 1.70
N ARG A 91 -10.42 -5.55 2.72
CA ARG A 91 -11.87 -5.79 2.76
C ARG A 91 -12.58 -5.04 1.65
N GLU A 92 -12.18 -3.78 1.42
CA GLU A 92 -12.74 -2.96 0.34
C GLU A 92 -12.51 -3.63 -1.02
N MET A 93 -11.30 -4.15 -1.24
CA MET A 93 -10.95 -4.85 -2.47
C MET A 93 -11.76 -6.13 -2.67
N LEU A 94 -11.96 -6.89 -1.59
CA LEU A 94 -12.66 -8.18 -1.65
C LEU A 94 -14.18 -8.02 -1.80
N GLU A 95 -14.72 -6.92 -1.31
CA GLU A 95 -16.15 -6.63 -1.41
C GLU A 95 -16.54 -5.98 -2.74
N GLY A 96 -15.58 -5.36 -3.38
CA GLY A 96 -15.83 -4.56 -4.55
C GLY A 96 -15.40 -5.09 -5.86
#